data_739cd7a470b704650d1e8e0ddb347545
#
_entry.id   739cd7a470b704650d1e8e0ddb347545
#
_cell.length_a   1.000
_cell.length_b   1.000
_cell.length_c   1.000
_cell.angle_alpha   90.00
_cell.angle_beta   90.00
_cell.angle_gamma   90.00
#
_symmetry.space_group_name_H-M   'P 1'
#
loop_
_entity.id
_entity.type
_entity.pdbx_description
1 polymer ?
#
loop_
_entity_poly.entity_id
_entity_poly.type
_entity_poly.pdbx_seq_one_letter_code
_entity_poly.pdbx_strand_id
1 'polypeptide(L)'
;MHTHPTRRDMLKLSGAAAASALVLPALPAFGGAAWKRLPVGTQLWCVRKQLATDVPGTLSALAAAGFDGVELENAFGRPGTEWRTHLDAAKLKACGFHHTLAELQGEKLAATVEFNQAIGNPYLIIRSLAPEVYKSADLLKKTADAVNEAAEKVKPHKMRVGYHNHSADFNRIDGEYWWNRFADATTKDVVLQLDTGNASQLTGAIIIDLVRRNAGRTRTMHVKPFSKQNPDAYIGADELDWPAIMTAVESTGGVEWYIIEYEREGAPPVDALKANLEAFRKMRA
;
A
#
# COMPACT_ATOMS: atom_id res chain seq x y z
N MET A 1 -6.07 -0.77 79.31
CA MET A 1 -4.68 -1.18 79.14
C MET A 1 -4.53 -1.79 77.75
N HIS A 2 -4.03 -1.03 76.78
CA HIS A 2 -3.76 -1.54 75.45
C HIS A 2 -2.30 -1.95 75.40
N THR A 3 -2.07 -3.25 75.26
CA THR A 3 -0.72 -3.79 75.07
C THR A 3 -0.36 -3.76 73.60
N HIS A 4 0.67 -3.02 73.24
CA HIS A 4 1.22 -3.01 71.85
C HIS A 4 1.99 -4.32 71.59
N PRO A 5 1.84 -4.96 70.45
CA PRO A 5 2.57 -6.16 70.08
C PRO A 5 4.07 -5.84 69.90
N THR A 6 4.92 -6.74 70.38
CA THR A 6 6.37 -6.62 70.35
C THR A 6 6.93 -7.01 68.99
N ARG A 7 8.16 -6.54 68.70
CA ARG A 7 8.89 -6.86 67.45
C ARG A 7 9.02 -8.37 67.14
N ARG A 8 8.82 -9.20 68.10
CA ARG A 8 8.90 -10.68 68.00
C ARG A 8 7.62 -11.30 67.46
N ASP A 9 6.48 -10.61 67.58
CA ASP A 9 5.18 -11.09 67.08
C ASP A 9 4.99 -10.79 65.61
N MET A 10 5.74 -9.80 65.05
CA MET A 10 5.73 -9.46 63.62
C MET A 10 6.55 -10.43 62.77
N LEU A 11 7.42 -11.26 63.37
CA LEU A 11 8.29 -12.18 62.58
C LEU A 11 7.69 -13.58 62.38
N LYS A 12 6.47 -13.83 62.82
CA LYS A 12 5.79 -15.13 62.65
C LYS A 12 4.71 -15.16 61.57
N LEU A 13 4.53 -14.05 60.85
CA LEU A 13 3.57 -13.94 59.74
C LEU A 13 4.22 -13.90 58.35
N SER A 14 5.48 -14.33 58.24
CA SER A 14 6.21 -14.41 56.98
C SER A 14 6.34 -15.88 56.55
N GLY A 15 5.29 -16.45 56.08
CA GLY A 15 5.37 -17.83 55.61
C GLY A 15 4.11 -18.28 54.88
N ALA A 16 3.92 -17.86 53.65
CA ALA A 16 3.29 -18.53 52.52
C ALA A 16 2.85 -17.50 51.47
N ALA A 17 3.81 -16.81 50.87
CA ALA A 17 3.55 -16.21 49.57
C ALA A 17 3.68 -17.34 48.54
N ALA A 18 2.55 -17.96 48.19
CA ALA A 18 2.46 -18.81 47.02
C ALA A 18 2.74 -17.93 45.80
N ALA A 19 3.90 -18.12 45.22
CA ALA A 19 4.23 -17.53 43.91
C ALA A 19 3.32 -18.17 42.88
N SER A 20 2.17 -17.56 42.61
CA SER A 20 1.38 -17.85 41.43
C SER A 20 2.19 -17.37 40.24
N ALA A 21 2.96 -18.27 39.66
CA ALA A 21 3.56 -18.06 38.35
C ALA A 21 2.41 -17.84 37.35
N LEU A 22 2.20 -16.60 36.94
CA LEU A 22 1.41 -16.28 35.78
C LEU A 22 2.08 -16.97 34.57
N VAL A 23 1.55 -18.15 34.24
CA VAL A 23 1.87 -18.79 32.97
C VAL A 23 1.19 -17.90 31.91
N LEU A 24 1.93 -16.90 31.41
CA LEU A 24 1.55 -16.21 30.16
C LEU A 24 1.48 -17.31 29.09
N PRO A 25 0.36 -17.43 28.37
CA PRO A 25 0.34 -18.33 27.22
C PRO A 25 1.49 -17.91 26.30
N ALA A 26 2.38 -18.85 26.02
CA ALA A 26 3.41 -18.67 25.03
C ALA A 26 2.68 -18.25 23.73
N LEU A 27 2.94 -17.04 23.26
CA LEU A 27 2.52 -16.65 21.92
C LEU A 27 3.05 -17.75 20.98
N PRO A 28 2.22 -18.29 20.07
CA PRO A 28 2.72 -19.28 19.13
C PRO A 28 3.94 -18.65 18.46
N ALA A 29 5.09 -19.32 18.60
CA ALA A 29 6.23 -19.01 17.78
C ALA A 29 5.72 -19.11 16.36
N PHE A 30 5.62 -17.99 15.66
CA PHE A 30 5.38 -17.98 14.23
C PHE A 30 6.58 -18.71 13.62
N GLY A 31 6.44 -20.03 13.48
CA GLY A 31 7.38 -20.85 12.74
C GLY A 31 7.56 -20.16 11.41
N GLY A 32 8.81 -19.86 11.05
CA GLY A 32 9.13 -19.12 9.85
C GLY A 32 8.56 -19.80 8.62
N ALA A 33 7.33 -19.46 8.27
CA ALA A 33 6.83 -19.68 6.93
C ALA A 33 7.78 -18.88 6.04
N ALA A 34 8.54 -19.58 5.19
CA ALA A 34 9.40 -18.94 4.22
C ALA A 34 8.56 -17.88 3.51
N TRP A 35 8.95 -16.61 3.66
CA TRP A 35 8.24 -15.49 3.07
C TRP A 35 8.05 -15.76 1.59
N LYS A 36 6.81 -15.84 1.16
CA LYS A 36 6.52 -15.99 -0.27
C LYS A 36 7.15 -14.81 -0.99
N ARG A 37 8.05 -15.08 -1.94
CA ARG A 37 8.66 -14.00 -2.74
C ARG A 37 7.58 -13.36 -3.60
N LEU A 38 6.95 -12.31 -3.08
CA LEU A 38 6.02 -11.50 -3.83
C LEU A 38 6.78 -10.58 -4.79
N PRO A 39 6.25 -10.34 -5.98
CA PRO A 39 6.86 -9.47 -6.96
C PRO A 39 6.86 -8.01 -6.49
N VAL A 40 7.90 -7.27 -6.91
CA VAL A 40 8.09 -5.86 -6.60
C VAL A 40 8.11 -5.06 -7.90
N GLY A 41 7.15 -4.17 -8.05
CA GLY A 41 7.10 -3.17 -9.11
C GLY A 41 7.56 -1.79 -8.65
N THR A 42 7.55 -0.85 -9.57
CA THR A 42 7.73 0.58 -9.27
C THR A 42 6.67 1.42 -9.97
N GLN A 43 6.29 2.54 -9.32
CA GLN A 43 5.39 3.53 -9.92
C GLN A 43 6.15 4.37 -10.97
N LEU A 44 5.64 4.39 -12.20
CA LEU A 44 6.29 5.06 -13.32
C LEU A 44 6.27 6.59 -13.24
N TRP A 45 5.46 7.16 -12.35
CA TRP A 45 5.53 8.59 -12.04
C TRP A 45 6.92 9.03 -11.60
N CYS A 46 7.64 8.17 -10.88
CA CYS A 46 9.01 8.43 -10.40
C CYS A 46 10.00 8.68 -11.55
N VAL A 47 9.76 8.10 -12.71
CA VAL A 47 10.62 8.19 -13.91
C VAL A 47 9.91 8.86 -15.10
N ARG A 48 8.84 9.63 -14.84
CA ARG A 48 7.99 10.26 -15.89
C ARG A 48 8.75 11.13 -16.89
N LYS A 49 9.82 11.83 -16.42
CA LYS A 49 10.65 12.67 -17.28
C LYS A 49 11.45 11.86 -18.29
N GLN A 50 12.00 10.74 -17.86
CA GLN A 50 12.74 9.80 -18.71
C GLN A 50 11.79 9.09 -19.70
N LEU A 51 10.63 8.63 -19.22
CA LEU A 51 9.61 8.00 -20.06
C LEU A 51 9.08 8.94 -21.16
N ALA A 52 8.98 10.23 -20.90
CA ALA A 52 8.55 11.20 -21.91
C ALA A 52 9.49 11.24 -23.13
N THR A 53 10.76 10.87 -22.95
CA THR A 53 11.77 10.91 -24.02
C THR A 53 12.15 9.52 -24.52
N ASP A 54 12.21 8.53 -23.65
CA ASP A 54 12.69 7.16 -23.98
C ASP A 54 11.98 6.11 -23.13
N VAL A 55 10.87 5.58 -23.63
CA VAL A 55 10.13 4.49 -22.94
C VAL A 55 10.94 3.19 -22.93
N PRO A 56 11.48 2.67 -24.07
CA PRO A 56 12.22 1.41 -24.06
C PRO A 56 13.44 1.43 -23.16
N GLY A 57 14.27 2.47 -23.23
CA GLY A 57 15.49 2.60 -22.42
C GLY A 57 15.17 2.72 -20.93
N THR A 58 14.13 3.48 -20.57
CA THR A 58 13.70 3.60 -19.17
C THR A 58 13.20 2.27 -18.61
N LEU A 59 12.37 1.52 -19.34
CA LEU A 59 11.91 0.20 -18.90
C LEU A 59 13.06 -0.81 -18.81
N SER A 60 14.00 -0.77 -19.76
CA SER A 60 15.21 -1.60 -19.71
C SER A 60 16.04 -1.31 -18.46
N ALA A 61 16.22 -0.04 -18.10
CA ALA A 61 16.95 0.37 -16.90
C ALA A 61 16.27 -0.11 -15.61
N LEU A 62 14.93 -0.01 -15.52
CA LEU A 62 14.15 -0.53 -14.39
C LEU A 62 14.27 -2.06 -14.29
N ALA A 63 14.21 -2.78 -15.40
CA ALA A 63 14.43 -4.22 -15.41
C ALA A 63 15.83 -4.59 -14.95
N ALA A 64 16.87 -3.87 -15.43
CA ALA A 64 18.25 -4.05 -15.00
C ALA A 64 18.47 -3.71 -13.51
N ALA A 65 17.70 -2.78 -12.95
CA ALA A 65 17.67 -2.49 -11.53
C ALA A 65 17.05 -3.64 -10.71
N GLY A 66 16.32 -4.56 -11.36
CA GLY A 66 15.78 -5.77 -10.75
C GLY A 66 14.28 -5.73 -10.43
N PHE A 67 13.52 -4.76 -10.92
CA PHE A 67 12.07 -4.75 -10.76
C PHE A 67 11.41 -5.90 -11.52
N ASP A 68 10.30 -6.43 -10.96
CA ASP A 68 9.50 -7.50 -11.58
C ASP A 68 8.37 -6.91 -12.44
N GLY A 69 8.00 -5.65 -12.23
CA GLY A 69 6.93 -4.97 -12.94
C GLY A 69 6.93 -3.46 -12.75
N VAL A 70 5.92 -2.84 -13.36
CA VAL A 70 5.71 -1.39 -13.31
C VAL A 70 4.22 -1.07 -13.18
N GLU A 71 3.90 -0.01 -12.46
CA GLU A 71 2.58 0.60 -12.44
C GLU A 71 2.60 1.83 -13.32
N LEU A 72 1.72 1.86 -14.31
CA LEU A 72 1.62 2.97 -15.25
C LEU A 72 0.89 4.17 -14.62
N GLU A 73 1.27 5.38 -15.02
CA GLU A 73 0.57 6.62 -14.68
C GLU A 73 0.06 7.33 -15.93
N ASN A 74 0.74 7.13 -17.06
CA ASN A 74 0.41 7.75 -18.33
C ASN A 74 0.81 6.84 -19.50
N ALA A 75 0.00 6.81 -20.53
CA ALA A 75 0.30 6.06 -21.76
C ALA A 75 1.21 6.85 -22.73
N PHE A 76 1.46 8.13 -22.48
CA PHE A 76 2.25 9.01 -23.37
C PHE A 76 1.79 8.98 -24.83
N GLY A 77 0.47 8.88 -25.05
CA GLY A 77 -0.13 8.81 -26.38
C GLY A 77 0.12 7.51 -27.16
N ARG A 78 0.73 6.50 -26.54
CA ARG A 78 1.01 5.20 -27.15
C ARG A 78 -0.16 4.23 -26.96
N PRO A 79 -0.46 3.38 -27.95
CA PRO A 79 -1.46 2.34 -27.80
C PRO A 79 -0.98 1.23 -26.86
N GLY A 80 -1.91 0.48 -26.27
CA GLY A 80 -1.59 -0.63 -25.35
C GLY A 80 -0.73 -1.72 -25.99
N THR A 81 -0.87 -1.98 -27.29
CA THR A 81 -0.04 -2.94 -28.04
C THR A 81 1.43 -2.52 -28.12
N GLU A 82 1.72 -1.23 -28.24
CA GLU A 82 3.09 -0.72 -28.21
C GLU A 82 3.68 -0.86 -26.81
N TRP A 83 2.92 -0.47 -25.76
CA TRP A 83 3.31 -0.70 -24.36
C TRP A 83 3.58 -2.18 -24.08
N ARG A 84 2.72 -3.09 -24.58
CA ARG A 84 2.94 -4.53 -24.43
C ARG A 84 4.28 -4.96 -25.03
N THR A 85 4.61 -4.49 -26.23
CA THR A 85 5.90 -4.77 -26.89
C THR A 85 7.09 -4.32 -26.03
N HIS A 86 7.03 -3.11 -25.48
CA HIS A 86 8.10 -2.60 -24.62
C HIS A 86 8.21 -3.36 -23.30
N LEU A 87 7.10 -3.68 -22.65
CA LEU A 87 7.07 -4.47 -21.42
C LEU A 87 7.64 -5.88 -21.63
N ASP A 88 7.27 -6.54 -22.76
CA ASP A 88 7.79 -7.87 -23.09
C ASP A 88 9.30 -7.84 -23.37
N ALA A 89 9.77 -6.85 -24.12
CA ALA A 89 11.20 -6.68 -24.40
C ALA A 89 12.01 -6.47 -23.09
N ALA A 90 11.48 -5.71 -22.15
CA ALA A 90 12.08 -5.49 -20.84
C ALA A 90 11.80 -6.65 -19.84
N LYS A 91 10.95 -7.62 -20.16
CA LYS A 91 10.48 -8.68 -19.27
C LYS A 91 9.81 -8.16 -18.00
N LEU A 92 9.17 -6.99 -18.06
CA LEU A 92 8.41 -6.39 -16.98
C LEU A 92 6.92 -6.70 -17.14
N LYS A 93 6.22 -6.83 -16.01
CA LYS A 93 4.75 -6.96 -15.98
C LYS A 93 4.10 -5.61 -15.66
N ALA A 94 2.93 -5.33 -16.24
CA ALA A 94 2.07 -4.27 -15.74
C ALA A 94 1.41 -4.77 -14.45
N CYS A 95 1.64 -4.08 -13.33
CA CYS A 95 1.11 -4.44 -12.00
C CYS A 95 0.07 -3.44 -11.47
N GLY A 96 -0.27 -2.44 -12.26
CA GLY A 96 -1.26 -1.42 -11.98
C GLY A 96 -1.24 -0.35 -13.07
N PHE A 97 -2.31 0.42 -13.16
CA PHE A 97 -2.37 1.64 -13.93
C PHE A 97 -3.26 2.66 -13.23
N HIS A 98 -2.72 3.84 -12.97
CA HIS A 98 -3.43 4.95 -12.35
C HIS A 98 -4.35 5.66 -13.34
N HIS A 99 -5.63 5.61 -13.08
CA HIS A 99 -6.70 6.23 -13.86
C HIS A 99 -7.40 7.35 -13.10
N THR A 100 -8.12 8.19 -13.83
CA THR A 100 -9.17 9.02 -13.25
C THR A 100 -10.47 8.22 -13.10
N LEU A 101 -11.35 8.58 -12.18
CA LEU A 101 -12.68 7.94 -12.08
C LEU A 101 -13.47 8.10 -13.39
N ALA A 102 -13.31 9.23 -14.09
CA ALA A 102 -14.00 9.48 -15.35
C ALA A 102 -13.58 8.52 -16.49
N GLU A 103 -12.36 7.98 -16.45
CA GLU A 103 -11.91 6.96 -17.43
C GLU A 103 -12.52 5.59 -17.16
N LEU A 104 -13.03 5.37 -15.95
CA LEU A 104 -13.69 4.13 -15.54
C LEU A 104 -15.23 4.20 -15.67
N GLN A 105 -15.76 5.22 -16.36
CA GLN A 105 -17.20 5.46 -16.50
C GLN A 105 -17.61 5.67 -17.95
N GLY A 106 -18.90 5.43 -18.24
CA GLY A 106 -19.52 5.72 -19.52
C GLY A 106 -18.79 5.06 -20.70
N GLU A 107 -18.68 5.81 -21.78
CA GLU A 107 -18.06 5.35 -23.05
C GLU A 107 -16.54 5.15 -22.92
N LYS A 108 -15.88 5.83 -21.99
CA LYS A 108 -14.42 5.73 -21.81
C LYS A 108 -13.99 4.37 -21.22
N LEU A 109 -14.87 3.72 -20.44
CA LEU A 109 -14.54 2.46 -19.78
C LEU A 109 -14.12 1.38 -20.77
N ALA A 110 -14.77 1.27 -21.92
CA ALA A 110 -14.46 0.24 -22.91
C ALA A 110 -13.02 0.39 -23.44
N ALA A 111 -12.60 1.60 -23.81
CA ALA A 111 -11.24 1.89 -24.26
C ALA A 111 -10.22 1.68 -23.14
N THR A 112 -10.55 2.03 -21.89
CA THR A 112 -9.70 1.78 -20.73
C THR A 112 -9.49 0.30 -20.50
N VAL A 113 -10.55 -0.51 -20.57
CA VAL A 113 -10.47 -1.98 -20.46
C VAL A 113 -9.62 -2.57 -21.58
N GLU A 114 -9.86 -2.18 -22.83
CA GLU A 114 -9.09 -2.65 -23.99
C GLU A 114 -7.59 -2.38 -23.84
N PHE A 115 -7.23 -1.15 -23.45
CA PHE A 115 -5.82 -0.79 -23.20
C PHE A 115 -5.20 -1.67 -22.12
N ASN A 116 -5.88 -1.82 -20.99
CA ASN A 116 -5.37 -2.61 -19.86
C ASN A 116 -5.29 -4.12 -20.17
N GLN A 117 -6.21 -4.63 -20.98
CA GLN A 117 -6.11 -6.00 -21.52
C GLN A 117 -4.87 -6.18 -22.39
N ALA A 118 -4.62 -5.23 -23.29
CA ALA A 118 -3.46 -5.29 -24.18
C ALA A 118 -2.13 -5.35 -23.41
N ILE A 119 -1.99 -4.58 -22.34
CA ILE A 119 -0.78 -4.59 -21.51
C ILE A 119 -0.76 -5.72 -20.46
N GLY A 120 -1.87 -6.46 -20.29
CA GLY A 120 -2.00 -7.51 -19.29
C GLY A 120 -2.11 -6.99 -17.85
N ASN A 121 -2.63 -5.78 -17.66
CA ASN A 121 -2.81 -5.18 -16.34
C ASN A 121 -4.16 -5.57 -15.71
N PRO A 122 -4.17 -6.18 -14.51
CA PRO A 122 -5.40 -6.52 -13.81
C PRO A 122 -5.94 -5.42 -12.87
N TYR A 123 -5.17 -4.34 -12.61
CA TYR A 123 -5.50 -3.34 -11.58
C TYR A 123 -5.68 -1.95 -12.18
N LEU A 124 -6.92 -1.47 -12.21
CA LEU A 124 -7.30 -0.12 -12.64
C LEU A 124 -7.46 0.74 -11.38
N ILE A 125 -6.45 1.50 -11.04
CA ILE A 125 -6.38 2.23 -9.78
C ILE A 125 -6.76 3.68 -9.98
N ILE A 126 -7.76 4.16 -9.27
CA ILE A 126 -8.11 5.58 -9.24
C ILE A 126 -7.05 6.31 -8.42
N ARG A 127 -6.26 7.18 -9.09
CA ARG A 127 -5.12 7.85 -8.45
C ARG A 127 -5.52 8.93 -7.44
N SER A 128 -6.62 9.64 -7.70
CA SER A 128 -7.10 10.73 -6.86
C SER A 128 -8.54 11.07 -7.18
N LEU A 129 -9.20 11.75 -6.25
CA LEU A 129 -10.57 12.24 -6.39
C LEU A 129 -10.60 13.76 -6.34
N ALA A 130 -11.71 14.35 -6.79
CA ALA A 130 -11.90 15.79 -6.72
C ALA A 130 -11.95 16.27 -5.26
N PRO A 131 -11.35 17.43 -4.92
CA PRO A 131 -11.27 17.92 -3.54
C PRO A 131 -12.61 18.06 -2.82
N GLU A 132 -13.69 18.25 -3.56
CA GLU A 132 -15.05 18.38 -3.03
C GLU A 132 -15.56 17.08 -2.39
N VAL A 133 -15.08 15.94 -2.87
CA VAL A 133 -15.47 14.60 -2.37
C VAL A 133 -15.06 14.44 -0.92
N TYR A 134 -13.95 15.05 -0.52
CA TYR A 134 -13.44 14.98 0.86
C TYR A 134 -14.22 15.83 1.85
N LYS A 135 -15.17 16.67 1.38
CA LYS A 135 -15.92 17.61 2.20
C LYS A 135 -17.39 17.25 2.36
N SER A 136 -17.88 16.22 1.69
CA SER A 136 -19.31 15.90 1.63
C SER A 136 -19.54 14.39 1.71
N ALA A 137 -20.34 13.97 2.69
CA ALA A 137 -20.78 12.58 2.83
C ALA A 137 -21.60 12.10 1.61
N ASP A 138 -22.42 12.98 1.02
CA ASP A 138 -23.21 12.66 -0.17
C ASP A 138 -22.32 12.47 -1.40
N LEU A 139 -21.27 13.30 -1.57
CA LEU A 139 -20.32 13.15 -2.67
C LEU A 139 -19.45 11.91 -2.47
N LEU A 140 -19.05 11.60 -1.24
CA LEU A 140 -18.37 10.35 -0.93
C LEU A 140 -19.23 9.16 -1.35
N LYS A 141 -20.52 9.15 -0.94
CA LYS A 141 -21.42 8.06 -1.30
C LYS A 141 -21.59 7.92 -2.81
N LYS A 142 -21.86 9.02 -3.53
CA LYS A 142 -21.97 9.02 -4.99
C LYS A 142 -20.69 8.50 -5.66
N THR A 143 -19.53 8.88 -5.14
CA THR A 143 -18.22 8.42 -5.65
C THR A 143 -18.05 6.93 -5.40
N ALA A 144 -18.38 6.45 -4.19
CA ALA A 144 -18.30 5.03 -3.87
C ALA A 144 -19.26 4.19 -4.74
N ASP A 145 -20.48 4.66 -4.97
CA ASP A 145 -21.45 4.02 -5.87
C ASP A 145 -20.89 3.90 -7.30
N ALA A 146 -20.27 4.96 -7.81
CA ALA A 146 -19.65 4.98 -9.14
C ALA A 146 -18.43 4.02 -9.22
N VAL A 147 -17.64 3.94 -8.17
CA VAL A 147 -16.51 3.00 -8.08
C VAL A 147 -17.00 1.55 -8.02
N ASN A 148 -18.06 1.28 -7.27
CA ASN A 148 -18.68 -0.04 -7.20
C ASN A 148 -19.23 -0.47 -8.57
N GLU A 149 -19.91 0.44 -9.28
CA GLU A 149 -20.41 0.20 -10.65
C GLU A 149 -19.25 -0.13 -11.61
N ALA A 150 -18.17 0.64 -11.57
CA ALA A 150 -16.99 0.38 -12.39
C ALA A 150 -16.37 -0.99 -12.04
N ALA A 151 -16.27 -1.34 -10.76
CA ALA A 151 -15.73 -2.62 -10.32
C ALA A 151 -16.54 -3.81 -10.85
N GLU A 152 -17.88 -3.72 -10.83
CA GLU A 152 -18.74 -4.78 -11.41
C GLU A 152 -18.57 -4.88 -12.93
N LYS A 153 -18.44 -3.76 -13.63
CA LYS A 153 -18.28 -3.76 -15.09
C LYS A 153 -16.95 -4.33 -15.57
N VAL A 154 -15.87 -4.19 -14.81
CA VAL A 154 -14.55 -4.73 -15.20
C VAL A 154 -14.34 -6.19 -14.79
N LYS A 155 -15.17 -6.73 -13.91
CA LYS A 155 -15.10 -8.11 -13.40
C LYS A 155 -15.06 -9.19 -14.49
N PRO A 156 -15.94 -9.14 -15.55
CA PRO A 156 -15.90 -10.11 -16.65
C PRO A 156 -14.54 -10.13 -17.38
N HIS A 157 -13.80 -9.03 -17.33
CA HIS A 157 -12.47 -8.90 -17.93
C HIS A 157 -11.33 -9.38 -17.03
N LYS A 158 -11.65 -9.95 -15.84
CA LYS A 158 -10.70 -10.38 -14.80
C LYS A 158 -9.86 -9.22 -14.26
N MET A 159 -10.43 -8.01 -14.28
CA MET A 159 -9.82 -6.79 -13.75
C MET A 159 -10.48 -6.39 -12.44
N ARG A 160 -9.80 -5.54 -11.68
CA ARG A 160 -10.25 -4.95 -10.43
C ARG A 160 -10.09 -3.45 -10.47
N VAL A 161 -11.06 -2.74 -9.98
CA VAL A 161 -10.94 -1.31 -9.70
C VAL A 161 -10.37 -1.14 -8.30
N GLY A 162 -9.50 -0.15 -8.13
CA GLY A 162 -8.96 0.23 -6.84
C GLY A 162 -8.88 1.74 -6.65
N TYR A 163 -8.51 2.13 -5.45
CA TYR A 163 -8.28 3.52 -5.09
C TYR A 163 -6.96 3.66 -4.31
N HIS A 164 -6.15 4.61 -4.73
CA HIS A 164 -4.86 4.96 -4.14
C HIS A 164 -5.02 6.15 -3.20
N ASN A 165 -4.52 6.03 -1.96
CA ASN A 165 -4.63 7.11 -0.99
C ASN A 165 -3.55 8.18 -1.14
N HIS A 166 -3.98 9.38 -0.76
CA HIS A 166 -3.11 10.51 -0.44
C HIS A 166 -3.33 10.96 1.00
N SER A 167 -2.55 11.94 1.46
CA SER A 167 -2.67 12.44 2.83
C SER A 167 -4.06 12.98 3.17
N ALA A 168 -4.77 13.56 2.19
CA ALA A 168 -6.11 14.10 2.37
C ALA A 168 -7.16 13.03 2.76
N ASP A 169 -6.96 11.78 2.38
CA ASP A 169 -7.85 10.66 2.67
C ASP A 169 -7.92 10.33 4.17
N PHE A 170 -6.94 10.81 4.94
CA PHE A 170 -6.90 10.63 6.38
C PHE A 170 -7.40 11.84 7.16
N ASN A 171 -8.00 12.83 6.48
CA ASN A 171 -8.79 13.85 7.15
C ASN A 171 -10.05 13.22 7.75
N ARG A 172 -10.51 13.78 8.88
CA ARG A 172 -11.70 13.28 9.56
C ARG A 172 -12.96 13.99 9.10
N ILE A 173 -14.01 13.22 8.83
CA ILE A 173 -15.37 13.69 8.64
C ILE A 173 -16.22 13.06 9.76
N ASP A 174 -16.85 13.87 10.59
CA ASP A 174 -17.63 13.45 11.77
C ASP A 174 -16.86 12.43 12.65
N GLY A 175 -15.60 12.70 12.90
CA GLY A 175 -14.74 11.88 13.78
C GLY A 175 -14.10 10.63 13.17
N GLU A 176 -14.47 10.24 11.94
CA GLU A 176 -13.89 9.07 11.25
C GLU A 176 -13.03 9.51 10.05
N TYR A 177 -11.98 8.77 9.73
CA TYR A 177 -11.18 9.01 8.53
C TYR A 177 -12.04 8.85 7.27
N TRP A 178 -11.85 9.75 6.29
CA TRP A 178 -12.49 9.64 4.99
C TRP A 178 -12.18 8.29 4.31
N TRP A 179 -10.94 7.83 4.40
CA TRP A 179 -10.50 6.52 3.92
C TRP A 179 -11.37 5.36 4.44
N ASN A 180 -11.64 5.35 5.74
CA ASN A 180 -12.45 4.31 6.36
C ASN A 180 -13.91 4.38 5.87
N ARG A 181 -14.46 5.58 5.76
CA ARG A 181 -15.80 5.79 5.22
C ARG A 181 -15.91 5.35 3.76
N PHE A 182 -14.91 5.65 2.95
CA PHE A 182 -14.84 5.19 1.56
C PHE A 182 -14.73 3.66 1.50
N ALA A 183 -13.90 3.07 2.34
CA ALA A 183 -13.77 1.62 2.43
C ALA A 183 -15.09 0.93 2.82
N ASP A 184 -15.84 1.52 3.75
CA ASP A 184 -17.14 0.99 4.20
C ASP A 184 -18.23 1.15 3.13
N ALA A 185 -18.17 2.20 2.32
CA ALA A 185 -19.11 2.48 1.24
C ALA A 185 -18.84 1.70 -0.06
N THR A 186 -17.64 1.10 -0.19
CA THR A 186 -17.25 0.33 -1.37
C THR A 186 -17.29 -1.18 -1.11
N THR A 187 -17.56 -1.96 -2.16
CA THR A 187 -17.60 -3.42 -2.08
C THR A 187 -16.23 -4.02 -1.76
N LYS A 188 -16.21 -5.25 -1.27
CA LYS A 188 -14.98 -5.99 -0.95
C LYS A 188 -14.08 -6.25 -2.16
N ASP A 189 -14.63 -6.16 -3.37
CA ASP A 189 -13.88 -6.35 -4.62
C ASP A 189 -13.04 -5.12 -5.02
N VAL A 190 -13.38 -3.94 -4.48
CA VAL A 190 -12.61 -2.71 -4.69
C VAL A 190 -11.30 -2.79 -3.93
N VAL A 191 -10.19 -2.70 -4.66
CA VAL A 191 -8.84 -2.69 -4.08
C VAL A 191 -8.59 -1.38 -3.35
N LEU A 192 -8.08 -1.47 -2.14
CA LEU A 192 -7.59 -0.33 -1.37
C LEU A 192 -6.06 -0.33 -1.48
N GLN A 193 -5.54 0.36 -2.50
CA GLN A 193 -4.10 0.49 -2.69
C GLN A 193 -3.54 1.46 -1.66
N LEU A 194 -2.96 0.89 -0.61
CA LEU A 194 -2.40 1.67 0.48
C LEU A 194 -0.99 2.17 0.12
N ASP A 195 -0.79 3.48 0.20
CA ASP A 195 0.52 4.13 0.17
C ASP A 195 0.96 4.44 1.61
N THR A 196 2.09 3.89 2.01
CA THR A 196 2.61 3.96 3.37
C THR A 196 3.08 5.36 3.75
N GLY A 197 3.76 6.04 2.86
CA GLY A 197 4.26 7.39 3.10
C GLY A 197 3.13 8.41 3.18
N ASN A 198 2.17 8.35 2.27
CA ASN A 198 1.01 9.22 2.27
C ASN A 198 0.13 8.99 3.51
N ALA A 199 -0.03 7.75 3.97
CA ALA A 199 -0.76 7.43 5.19
C ALA A 199 -0.08 7.99 6.46
N SER A 200 1.24 8.00 6.51
CA SER A 200 2.00 8.40 7.71
C SER A 200 2.14 9.91 7.86
N GLN A 201 2.05 10.70 6.78
CA GLN A 201 2.31 12.14 6.81
C GLN A 201 1.38 12.95 7.72
N LEU A 202 0.11 12.61 7.76
CA LEU A 202 -0.89 13.37 8.51
C LEU A 202 -1.38 12.69 9.78
N THR A 203 -1.47 11.39 9.77
CA THR A 203 -2.26 10.66 10.78
C THR A 203 -1.41 10.04 11.85
N GLY A 204 -0.10 9.86 11.65
CA GLY A 204 0.63 8.85 12.42
C GLY A 204 -0.12 7.51 12.36
N ALA A 205 -0.90 7.29 11.26
CA ALA A 205 -1.83 6.20 11.14
C ALA A 205 -1.09 4.89 11.32
N ILE A 206 -1.66 4.05 12.12
CA ILE A 206 -1.20 2.70 12.29
C ILE A 206 -1.57 1.96 10.99
N ILE A 207 -0.68 1.99 10.02
CA ILE A 207 -0.84 1.32 8.72
C ILE A 207 -1.34 -0.12 8.90
N ILE A 208 -0.82 -0.79 9.91
CA ILE A 208 -1.23 -2.14 10.32
C ILE A 208 -2.73 -2.22 10.62
N ASP A 209 -3.27 -1.24 11.34
CA ASP A 209 -4.71 -1.22 11.68
C ASP A 209 -5.57 -0.95 10.45
N LEU A 210 -5.13 -0.08 9.53
CA LEU A 210 -5.81 0.16 8.26
C LEU A 210 -5.90 -1.12 7.42
N VAL A 211 -4.81 -1.88 7.36
CA VAL A 211 -4.75 -3.17 6.65
C VAL A 211 -5.67 -4.20 7.30
N ARG A 212 -5.61 -4.34 8.63
CA ARG A 212 -6.44 -5.30 9.39
C ARG A 212 -7.93 -5.00 9.27
N ARG A 213 -8.31 -3.71 9.35
CA ARG A 213 -9.68 -3.27 9.16
C ARG A 213 -10.23 -3.68 7.79
N ASN A 214 -9.38 -3.63 6.76
CA ASN A 214 -9.74 -3.85 5.36
C ASN A 214 -9.14 -5.16 4.81
N ALA A 215 -9.24 -6.24 5.57
CA ALA A 215 -8.67 -7.53 5.23
C ALA A 215 -8.96 -7.97 3.79
N GLY A 216 -7.93 -8.40 3.06
CA GLY A 216 -8.02 -8.92 1.69
C GLY A 216 -8.12 -7.85 0.60
N ARG A 217 -8.12 -6.55 0.95
CA ARG A 217 -8.32 -5.46 -0.02
C ARG A 217 -7.03 -4.75 -0.41
N THR A 218 -5.90 -4.94 0.30
CA THR A 218 -4.60 -4.33 -0.03
C THR A 218 -3.82 -5.20 -1.01
N ARG A 219 -4.39 -5.46 -2.19
CA ARG A 219 -3.79 -6.36 -3.18
C ARG A 219 -2.56 -5.79 -3.86
N THR A 220 -2.52 -4.49 -4.03
CA THR A 220 -1.34 -3.73 -4.44
C THR A 220 -1.05 -2.70 -3.36
N MET A 221 0.21 -2.50 -3.02
CA MET A 221 0.63 -1.60 -1.95
C MET A 221 1.79 -0.75 -2.40
N HIS A 222 1.67 0.57 -2.25
CA HIS A 222 2.81 1.46 -2.44
C HIS A 222 3.72 1.44 -1.22
N VAL A 223 4.97 1.08 -1.50
CA VAL A 223 6.07 1.05 -0.54
C VAL A 223 6.80 2.39 -0.68
N LYS A 224 6.31 3.38 0.05
CA LYS A 224 6.84 4.75 0.06
C LYS A 224 7.41 5.07 1.44
N PRO A 225 8.71 5.38 1.55
CA PRO A 225 9.32 5.68 2.84
C PRO A 225 8.78 6.99 3.41
N PHE A 226 8.77 7.09 4.73
CA PHE A 226 8.36 8.28 5.45
C PHE A 226 9.25 8.56 6.65
N SER A 227 9.80 9.77 6.70
CA SER A 227 10.49 10.29 7.89
C SER A 227 10.21 11.79 8.02
N LYS A 228 9.89 12.22 9.24
CA LYS A 228 9.75 13.63 9.58
C LYS A 228 11.10 14.33 9.70
N GLN A 229 12.13 13.60 10.12
CA GLN A 229 13.46 14.13 10.39
C GLN A 229 14.31 14.17 9.11
N ASN A 230 14.16 13.18 8.24
CA ASN A 230 14.87 13.11 6.97
C ASN A 230 13.89 12.77 5.83
N PRO A 231 13.30 13.78 5.18
CA PRO A 231 12.36 13.59 4.07
C PRO A 231 12.96 12.77 2.90
N ASP A 232 14.27 12.72 2.79
CA ASP A 232 14.98 11.96 1.73
C ASP A 232 15.43 10.57 2.17
N ALA A 233 14.94 10.09 3.32
CA ALA A 233 15.25 8.75 3.80
C ALA A 233 14.82 7.69 2.79
N TYR A 234 15.68 6.69 2.59
CA TYR A 234 15.34 5.48 1.88
C TYR A 234 14.59 4.50 2.78
N ILE A 235 13.91 3.53 2.18
CA ILE A 235 13.27 2.42 2.87
C ILE A 235 14.27 1.77 3.85
N GLY A 236 13.85 1.60 5.11
CA GLY A 236 14.67 1.03 6.19
C GLY A 236 15.62 2.02 6.88
N ALA A 237 15.76 3.24 6.34
CA ALA A 237 16.37 4.39 7.02
C ALA A 237 15.33 5.44 7.43
N ASP A 238 14.08 5.14 7.21
CA ASP A 238 12.89 5.94 7.53
C ASP A 238 12.28 5.52 8.90
N GLU A 239 11.14 6.12 9.26
CA GLU A 239 10.48 5.91 10.56
C GLU A 239 9.42 4.78 10.54
N LEU A 240 9.26 4.05 9.42
CA LEU A 240 8.24 2.99 9.29
C LEU A 240 8.76 1.65 9.79
N ASP A 241 7.93 0.94 10.57
CA ASP A 241 8.20 -0.45 10.99
C ASP A 241 7.86 -1.42 9.84
N TRP A 242 8.75 -1.51 8.86
CA TRP A 242 8.57 -2.35 7.68
C TRP A 242 8.32 -3.82 7.99
N PRO A 243 9.03 -4.48 8.93
CA PRO A 243 8.74 -5.87 9.27
C PRO A 243 7.31 -6.09 9.76
N ALA A 244 6.81 -5.21 10.63
CA ALA A 244 5.44 -5.29 11.13
C ALA A 244 4.39 -4.99 10.04
N ILE A 245 4.65 -4.00 9.18
CA ILE A 245 3.79 -3.66 8.04
C ILE A 245 3.71 -4.83 7.06
N MET A 246 4.86 -5.38 6.64
CA MET A 246 4.90 -6.52 5.72
C MET A 246 4.18 -7.75 6.30
N THR A 247 4.38 -8.02 7.60
CA THR A 247 3.67 -9.11 8.29
C THR A 247 2.15 -8.91 8.21
N ALA A 248 1.65 -7.71 8.46
CA ALA A 248 0.23 -7.42 8.41
C ALA A 248 -0.35 -7.56 6.99
N VAL A 249 0.30 -6.98 5.98
CA VAL A 249 -0.21 -7.02 4.60
C VAL A 249 -0.15 -8.43 3.99
N GLU A 250 0.86 -9.22 4.33
CA GLU A 250 0.99 -10.59 3.82
C GLU A 250 0.06 -11.58 4.54
N SER A 251 -0.20 -11.38 5.84
CA SER A 251 -1.10 -12.25 6.61
C SER A 251 -2.58 -11.88 6.47
N THR A 252 -2.89 -10.61 6.27
CA THR A 252 -4.27 -10.09 6.35
C THR A 252 -4.67 -9.31 5.10
N GLY A 253 -3.77 -8.52 4.53
CA GLY A 253 -4.07 -7.59 3.44
C GLY A 253 -4.32 -8.25 2.09
N GLY A 254 -3.81 -9.45 1.88
CA GLY A 254 -3.95 -10.19 0.62
C GLY A 254 -3.09 -9.61 -0.51
N VAL A 255 -1.93 -9.04 -0.17
CA VAL A 255 -1.02 -8.38 -1.12
C VAL A 255 -0.52 -9.35 -2.19
N GLU A 256 -0.52 -8.86 -3.42
CA GLU A 256 -0.05 -9.56 -4.62
C GLU A 256 1.16 -8.83 -5.24
N TRP A 257 1.23 -7.50 -5.06
CA TRP A 257 2.30 -6.66 -5.55
C TRP A 257 2.70 -5.60 -4.53
N TYR A 258 4.00 -5.47 -4.31
CA TYR A 258 4.59 -4.27 -3.71
C TYR A 258 5.03 -3.34 -4.84
N ILE A 259 4.77 -2.04 -4.71
CA ILE A 259 5.08 -1.03 -5.72
C ILE A 259 5.90 0.07 -5.05
N ILE A 260 7.19 0.13 -5.34
CA ILE A 260 8.06 1.15 -4.78
C ILE A 260 7.75 2.48 -5.44
N GLU A 261 7.52 3.50 -4.61
CA GLU A 261 7.39 4.88 -5.02
C GLU A 261 8.40 5.74 -4.23
N TYR A 262 9.28 6.42 -4.97
CA TYR A 262 10.27 7.31 -4.37
C TYR A 262 10.51 8.50 -5.29
N GLU A 263 10.11 9.68 -4.82
CA GLU A 263 10.17 10.93 -5.57
C GLU A 263 11.05 11.91 -4.79
N ARG A 264 12.30 12.06 -5.21
CA ARG A 264 13.19 13.05 -4.63
C ARG A 264 13.98 13.77 -5.72
N GLU A 265 14.22 15.05 -5.51
CA GLU A 265 15.07 15.83 -6.38
C GLU A 265 16.55 15.55 -6.08
N GLY A 266 17.39 15.67 -7.11
CA GLY A 266 18.85 15.60 -6.96
C GLY A 266 19.49 14.22 -7.13
N ALA A 267 18.74 13.12 -7.00
CA ALA A 267 19.26 11.78 -7.31
C ALA A 267 18.75 11.30 -8.69
N PRO A 268 19.55 10.54 -9.47
CA PRO A 268 19.07 9.85 -10.65
C PRO A 268 17.91 8.91 -10.26
N PRO A 269 16.69 9.07 -10.84
CA PRO A 269 15.51 8.37 -10.31
C PRO A 269 15.64 6.84 -10.32
N VAL A 270 16.23 6.25 -11.37
CA VAL A 270 16.40 4.79 -11.45
C VAL A 270 17.37 4.29 -10.37
N ASP A 271 18.44 5.01 -10.07
CA ASP A 271 19.40 4.63 -9.03
C ASP A 271 18.77 4.72 -7.64
N ALA A 272 17.97 5.77 -7.39
CA ALA A 272 17.24 5.92 -6.14
C ALA A 272 16.19 4.81 -5.95
N LEU A 273 15.46 4.46 -7.02
CA LEU A 273 14.50 3.35 -7.00
C LEU A 273 15.21 2.01 -6.76
N LYS A 274 16.36 1.77 -7.40
CA LYS A 274 17.19 0.58 -7.19
C LYS A 274 17.65 0.46 -5.73
N ALA A 275 18.15 1.54 -5.15
CA ALA A 275 18.59 1.56 -3.75
C ALA A 275 17.43 1.22 -2.78
N ASN A 276 16.22 1.76 -3.02
CA ASN A 276 15.02 1.42 -2.25
C ASN A 276 14.63 -0.05 -2.44
N LEU A 277 14.71 -0.60 -3.66
CA LEU A 277 14.42 -2.00 -3.94
C LEU A 277 15.39 -2.94 -3.20
N GLU A 278 16.69 -2.63 -3.22
CA GLU A 278 17.72 -3.41 -2.53
C GLU A 278 17.49 -3.39 -1.02
N ALA A 279 17.21 -2.21 -0.44
CA ALA A 279 16.88 -2.07 0.98
C ALA A 279 15.62 -2.86 1.36
N PHE A 280 14.55 -2.74 0.57
CA PHE A 280 13.30 -3.48 0.79
C PHE A 280 13.51 -5.00 0.73
N ARG A 281 14.24 -5.48 -0.26
CA ARG A 281 14.53 -6.93 -0.39
C ARG A 281 15.40 -7.47 0.74
N LYS A 282 16.37 -6.67 1.21
CA LYS A 282 17.23 -7.05 2.33
C LYS A 282 16.46 -7.26 3.63
N MET A 283 15.40 -6.52 3.86
CA MET A 283 14.55 -6.70 5.05
C MET A 283 13.69 -7.97 5.00
N ARG A 284 13.58 -8.61 3.83
CA ARG A 284 12.82 -9.84 3.59
C ARG A 284 13.71 -11.09 3.43
N ALA A 285 15.02 -10.92 3.47
CA ALA A 285 15.97 -12.02 3.40
C ALA A 285 16.21 -12.65 4.78
#